data_12f0e244e77c5c04ff576cc2a95cf49c
#
_entry.id   12f0e244e77c5c04ff576cc2a95cf49c
#
_cell.length_a   1.000
_cell.length_b   1.000
_cell.length_c   1.000
_cell.angle_alpha   90.00
_cell.angle_beta   90.00
_cell.angle_gamma   90.00
#
_symmetry.space_group_name_H-M   'P 1'
#
loop_
_entity.id
_entity.type
_entity.pdbx_description
1 polymer ?
#
loop_
_entity_poly.entity_id
_entity_poly.type
_entity_poly.pdbx_seq_one_letter_code
_entity_poly.pdbx_strand_id
1 'polypeptide(L)'
;MNSGTKISAAFFVFFLFAYFESEAQTVILSVDRGKDSIPSQRGPNLKKISHVFFNFGFVAGADKPGARIKYGSSVEYGIGVRKKYKISPVYSIGWELGFDGKFFHLDQQDGKIFPDTTLNDAERMDYGSTTISFFNRFNLDPNRGNFMGTFLDLGVKGCWDWQIYHVIKNTLPDGSKVSSDISALPYVNHLNCEMFARVGRSHLSLYASYRLTNLFKSLYAFPELPVLMAGFELAIFRQ
;
A
#
# COMPACT_ATOMS: atom_id res chain seq x y z
N MET A 1 -11.70 -20.69 -21.06
CA MET A 1 -12.06 -20.70 -19.62
C MET A 1 -12.09 -19.25 -19.17
N ASN A 2 -13.30 -18.71 -18.91
CA ASN A 2 -13.58 -17.28 -18.80
C ASN A 2 -12.84 -16.60 -17.64
N SER A 3 -12.27 -15.42 -17.89
CA SER A 3 -11.54 -14.60 -16.90
C SER A 3 -12.42 -14.17 -15.71
N GLY A 4 -13.73 -14.08 -15.89
CA GLY A 4 -14.69 -13.78 -14.83
C GLY A 4 -14.76 -14.80 -13.70
N THR A 5 -14.54 -16.08 -13.99
CA THR A 5 -14.57 -17.16 -13.00
C THR A 5 -13.35 -17.13 -12.05
N LYS A 6 -12.21 -16.59 -12.52
CA LYS A 6 -10.99 -16.51 -11.70
C LYS A 6 -11.07 -15.37 -10.67
N ILE A 7 -11.74 -14.26 -11.00
CA ILE A 7 -11.93 -13.12 -10.08
C ILE A 7 -12.93 -13.50 -8.99
N SER A 8 -14.02 -14.22 -9.33
CA SER A 8 -14.97 -14.72 -8.32
C SER A 8 -14.34 -15.72 -7.36
N ALA A 9 -13.45 -16.59 -7.84
CA ALA A 9 -12.75 -17.56 -7.00
C ALA A 9 -11.77 -16.88 -6.02
N ALA A 10 -11.05 -15.85 -6.45
CA ALA A 10 -10.14 -15.09 -5.59
C ALA A 10 -10.90 -14.29 -4.50
N PHE A 11 -12.08 -13.73 -4.84
CA PHE A 11 -12.94 -13.06 -3.87
C PHE A 11 -13.56 -14.04 -2.86
N PHE A 12 -13.91 -15.24 -3.29
CA PHE A 12 -14.46 -16.28 -2.42
C PHE A 12 -13.42 -16.83 -1.44
N VAL A 13 -12.17 -17.02 -1.88
CA VAL A 13 -11.06 -17.41 -1.01
C VAL A 13 -10.74 -16.32 0.01
N PHE A 14 -10.79 -15.05 -0.37
CA PHE A 14 -10.60 -13.92 0.55
C PHE A 14 -11.70 -13.86 1.62
N PHE A 15 -12.96 -14.13 1.24
CA PHE A 15 -14.09 -14.18 2.19
C PHE A 15 -14.02 -15.38 3.14
N LEU A 16 -13.50 -16.52 2.71
CA LEU A 16 -13.29 -17.69 3.57
C LEU A 16 -12.25 -17.44 4.67
N PHE A 17 -11.22 -16.64 4.39
CA PHE A 17 -10.24 -16.23 5.42
C PHE A 17 -10.77 -15.17 6.40
N ALA A 18 -11.80 -14.41 6.03
CA ALA A 18 -12.44 -13.45 6.92
C ALA A 18 -13.38 -14.09 7.97
N TYR A 19 -13.78 -15.35 7.77
CA TYR A 19 -14.66 -16.09 8.68
C TYR A 19 -13.96 -16.91 9.76
N PHE A 20 -12.63 -16.85 9.86
CA PHE A 20 -11.97 -17.35 11.07
C PHE A 20 -12.18 -16.33 12.19
N GLU A 21 -13.36 -16.36 12.78
CA GLU A 21 -13.57 -15.78 14.08
C GLU A 21 -12.64 -16.51 15.05
N SER A 22 -11.56 -15.84 15.44
CA SER A 22 -10.78 -16.23 16.59
C SER A 22 -11.74 -16.16 17.78
N GLU A 23 -12.22 -17.30 18.27
CA GLU A 23 -12.93 -17.38 19.53
C GLU A 23 -12.04 -16.71 20.57
N ALA A 24 -12.48 -15.54 21.03
CA ALA A 24 -11.84 -14.84 22.11
C ALA A 24 -11.86 -15.79 23.32
N GLN A 25 -10.69 -16.25 23.71
CA GLN A 25 -10.54 -17.03 24.93
C GLN A 25 -11.29 -16.31 26.05
N THR A 26 -12.35 -16.93 26.55
CA THR A 26 -13.06 -16.46 27.74
C THR A 26 -12.07 -16.59 28.88
N VAL A 27 -11.49 -15.45 29.29
CA VAL A 27 -10.57 -15.41 30.43
C VAL A 27 -11.40 -15.67 31.66
N ILE A 28 -11.39 -16.92 32.13
CA ILE A 28 -12.07 -17.38 33.38
C ILE A 28 -11.36 -16.86 34.62
N LEU A 29 -10.18 -16.24 34.48
CA LEU A 29 -9.45 -15.68 35.64
C LEU A 29 -9.61 -14.15 35.64
N SER A 30 -10.45 -13.65 36.55
CA SER A 30 -10.46 -12.24 36.96
C SER A 30 -9.24 -11.96 37.83
N VAL A 31 -8.09 -11.71 37.21
CA VAL A 31 -6.91 -11.20 37.92
C VAL A 31 -7.08 -9.70 38.07
N ASP A 32 -6.97 -9.20 39.28
CA ASP A 32 -6.93 -7.77 39.57
C ASP A 32 -5.69 -7.15 38.95
N ARG A 33 -5.88 -6.59 37.73
CA ARG A 33 -4.81 -6.06 36.88
C ARG A 33 -4.04 -4.89 37.50
N GLY A 34 -4.52 -4.34 38.61
CA GLY A 34 -3.83 -3.29 39.36
C GLY A 34 -2.65 -3.80 40.20
N LYS A 35 -2.54 -5.11 40.40
CA LYS A 35 -1.51 -5.72 41.25
C LYS A 35 -0.50 -6.58 40.49
N ASP A 36 -0.66 -6.75 39.16
CA ASP A 36 0.27 -7.55 38.40
C ASP A 36 1.53 -6.74 38.11
N SER A 37 2.52 -6.89 38.97
CA SER A 37 3.83 -6.19 38.87
C SER A 37 4.77 -6.76 37.80
N ILE A 38 4.38 -7.88 37.16
CA ILE A 38 5.18 -8.49 36.10
C ILE A 38 4.76 -7.90 34.75
N PRO A 39 5.61 -7.08 34.11
CA PRO A 39 5.28 -6.54 32.79
C PRO A 39 5.18 -7.69 31.79
N SER A 40 4.11 -7.70 31.00
CA SER A 40 3.94 -8.67 29.92
C SER A 40 5.16 -8.64 29.00
N GLN A 41 5.79 -9.79 28.79
CA GLN A 41 6.94 -9.94 27.88
C GLN A 41 6.49 -10.15 26.42
N ARG A 42 5.20 -10.32 26.17
CA ARG A 42 4.63 -10.58 24.84
C ARG A 42 3.46 -9.64 24.55
N GLY A 43 3.26 -9.34 23.29
CA GLY A 43 2.10 -8.60 22.78
C GLY A 43 2.43 -7.27 22.11
N PRO A 44 1.46 -6.67 21.41
CA PRO A 44 1.70 -5.54 20.50
C PRO A 44 1.92 -4.20 21.19
N ASN A 45 1.74 -4.07 22.51
CA ASN A 45 1.96 -2.82 23.25
C ASN A 45 3.30 -2.76 23.99
N LEU A 46 4.24 -3.64 23.68
CA LEU A 46 5.58 -3.61 24.25
C LEU A 46 6.33 -2.32 23.91
N LYS A 47 7.37 -2.02 24.70
CA LYS A 47 8.27 -0.86 24.47
C LYS A 47 8.88 -0.91 23.06
N LYS A 48 9.23 -2.11 22.59
CA LYS A 48 9.73 -2.36 21.22
C LYS A 48 8.92 -3.51 20.62
N ILE A 49 8.43 -3.34 19.40
CA ILE A 49 7.76 -4.39 18.66
C ILE A 49 8.14 -4.32 17.19
N SER A 50 8.28 -5.50 16.58
CA SER A 50 8.45 -5.67 15.14
C SER A 50 7.36 -6.60 14.61
N HIS A 51 6.81 -6.28 13.44
CA HIS A 51 5.80 -7.10 12.79
C HIS A 51 5.85 -6.92 11.28
N VAL A 52 5.28 -7.88 10.56
CA VAL A 52 5.09 -7.81 9.12
C VAL A 52 3.77 -7.12 8.83
N PHE A 53 3.69 -6.38 7.73
CA PHE A 53 2.44 -5.81 7.22
C PHE A 53 2.30 -6.07 5.73
N PHE A 54 1.05 -6.10 5.28
CA PHE A 54 0.65 -6.12 3.87
C PHE A 54 -0.28 -4.95 3.63
N ASN A 55 -0.05 -4.22 2.55
CA ASN A 55 -0.96 -3.16 2.12
C ASN A 55 -1.52 -3.45 0.73
N PHE A 56 -2.74 -2.98 0.51
CA PHE A 56 -3.40 -2.98 -0.77
C PHE A 56 -4.20 -1.69 -0.92
N GLY A 57 -4.03 -1.00 -2.04
CA GLY A 57 -4.68 0.28 -2.27
C GLY A 57 -5.04 0.50 -3.72
N PHE A 58 -5.82 1.56 -3.91
CA PHE A 58 -6.27 2.06 -5.21
C PHE A 58 -5.80 3.49 -5.40
N VAL A 59 -5.68 3.89 -6.65
CA VAL A 59 -5.48 5.30 -6.98
C VAL A 59 -6.76 6.07 -6.63
N ALA A 60 -6.63 7.13 -5.85
CA ALA A 60 -7.73 7.98 -5.38
C ALA A 60 -7.60 9.45 -5.82
N GLY A 61 -6.43 9.86 -6.31
CA GLY A 61 -6.16 11.22 -6.77
C GLY A 61 -6.74 11.49 -8.16
N ALA A 62 -7.00 12.76 -8.48
CA ALA A 62 -7.43 13.16 -9.82
C ALA A 62 -6.30 12.93 -10.84
N ASP A 63 -6.67 12.45 -12.02
CA ASP A 63 -5.80 12.37 -13.18
C ASP A 63 -5.62 13.74 -13.85
N LYS A 64 -4.58 13.88 -14.65
CA LYS A 64 -4.32 15.07 -15.47
C LYS A 64 -4.72 14.83 -16.92
N PRO A 65 -5.18 15.87 -17.63
CA PRO A 65 -5.42 15.76 -19.07
C PRO A 65 -4.18 15.21 -19.80
N GLY A 66 -4.39 14.21 -20.65
CA GLY A 66 -3.32 13.54 -21.39
C GLY A 66 -2.63 12.37 -20.68
N ALA A 67 -2.86 12.16 -19.36
CA ALA A 67 -2.40 11.00 -18.62
C ALA A 67 -3.53 10.41 -17.75
N ARG A 68 -4.67 10.15 -18.36
CA ARG A 68 -5.82 9.55 -17.68
C ARG A 68 -5.57 8.09 -17.38
N ILE A 69 -6.12 7.63 -16.25
CA ILE A 69 -6.00 6.25 -15.79
C ILE A 69 -7.35 5.56 -15.64
N LYS A 70 -7.34 4.24 -15.66
CA LYS A 70 -8.48 3.39 -15.28
C LYS A 70 -8.40 3.11 -13.78
N TYR A 71 -9.16 3.89 -12.98
CA TYR A 71 -9.10 3.84 -11.51
C TYR A 71 -9.32 2.44 -10.93
N GLY A 72 -10.34 1.71 -11.39
CA GLY A 72 -10.68 0.39 -10.84
C GLY A 72 -9.63 -0.70 -11.05
N SER A 73 -8.71 -0.51 -11.99
CA SER A 73 -7.61 -1.44 -12.28
C SER A 73 -6.23 -0.93 -11.86
N SER A 74 -6.14 0.38 -11.53
CA SER A 74 -4.90 0.98 -11.04
C SER A 74 -4.77 0.78 -9.54
N VAL A 75 -3.78 -0.05 -9.14
CA VAL A 75 -3.64 -0.55 -7.78
C VAL A 75 -2.21 -0.42 -7.26
N GLU A 76 -2.09 -0.40 -5.94
CA GLU A 76 -0.85 -0.54 -5.20
C GLU A 76 -0.95 -1.77 -4.28
N TYR A 77 0.11 -2.53 -4.16
CA TYR A 77 0.26 -3.53 -3.12
C TYR A 77 1.68 -3.54 -2.58
N GLY A 78 1.84 -3.95 -1.33
CA GLY A 78 3.16 -4.03 -0.73
C GLY A 78 3.21 -4.95 0.47
N ILE A 79 4.44 -5.26 0.83
CA ILE A 79 4.79 -6.05 1.99
C ILE A 79 5.99 -5.41 2.67
N GLY A 80 6.01 -5.42 3.99
CA GLY A 80 7.14 -4.88 4.71
C GLY A 80 7.23 -5.32 6.15
N VAL A 81 8.30 -4.89 6.79
CA VAL A 81 8.54 -5.06 8.22
C VAL A 81 8.48 -3.68 8.86
N ARG A 82 7.71 -3.58 9.93
CA ARG A 82 7.55 -2.38 10.74
C ARG A 82 8.16 -2.58 12.12
N LYS A 83 8.92 -1.60 12.58
CA LYS A 83 9.45 -1.56 13.93
C LYS A 83 8.96 -0.31 14.64
N LYS A 84 8.34 -0.51 15.81
CA LYS A 84 7.77 0.55 16.63
C LYS A 84 8.51 0.63 17.97
N TYR A 85 8.73 1.84 18.45
CA TYR A 85 9.29 2.16 19.76
C TYR A 85 8.30 3.03 20.52
N LYS A 86 7.80 2.53 21.64
CA LYS A 86 6.87 3.24 22.51
C LYS A 86 7.66 4.24 23.37
N ILE A 87 7.34 5.50 23.26
CA ILE A 87 7.92 6.60 24.05
C ILE A 87 7.05 6.85 25.29
N SER A 88 5.73 6.92 25.08
CA SER A 88 4.74 7.10 26.14
C SER A 88 3.48 6.25 25.88
N PRO A 89 2.51 6.17 26.78
CA PRO A 89 1.25 5.49 26.52
C PRO A 89 0.50 6.03 25.29
N VAL A 90 0.62 7.31 24.99
CA VAL A 90 -0.06 8.00 23.88
C VAL A 90 0.80 8.16 22.62
N TYR A 91 2.14 8.02 22.73
CA TYR A 91 3.04 8.34 21.63
C TYR A 91 4.10 7.27 21.39
N SER A 92 4.33 6.96 20.12
CA SER A 92 5.36 6.04 19.66
C SER A 92 5.97 6.56 18.35
N ILE A 93 7.19 6.18 18.08
CA ILE A 93 7.85 6.40 16.79
C ILE A 93 8.19 5.06 16.16
N GLY A 94 8.38 5.05 14.86
CA GLY A 94 8.78 3.83 14.18
C GLY A 94 9.33 4.06 12.79
N TRP A 95 9.81 2.96 12.23
CA TRP A 95 10.28 2.89 10.86
C TRP A 95 9.79 1.61 10.19
N GLU A 96 9.77 1.63 8.89
CA GLU A 96 9.34 0.53 8.03
C GLU A 96 10.37 0.33 6.92
N LEU A 97 10.53 -0.91 6.53
CA LEU A 97 11.25 -1.31 5.33
C LEU A 97 10.34 -2.25 4.55
N GLY A 98 10.14 -1.99 3.27
CA GLY A 98 9.21 -2.77 2.47
C GLY A 98 9.53 -2.77 0.99
N PHE A 99 8.67 -3.52 0.29
CA PHE A 99 8.60 -3.57 -1.16
C PHE A 99 7.18 -3.24 -1.58
N ASP A 100 7.05 -2.27 -2.48
CA ASP A 100 5.76 -1.84 -3.03
C ASP A 100 5.74 -2.09 -4.54
N GLY A 101 4.58 -2.51 -5.05
CA GLY A 101 4.26 -2.57 -6.47
C GLY A 101 3.11 -1.62 -6.78
N LYS A 102 3.28 -0.72 -7.75
CA LYS A 102 2.24 0.23 -8.21
C LYS A 102 1.98 0.00 -9.70
N PHE A 103 0.72 -0.07 -10.06
CA PHE A 103 0.25 -0.36 -11.41
C PHE A 103 -0.73 0.71 -11.84
N PHE A 104 -0.34 1.51 -12.83
CA PHE A 104 -1.19 2.54 -13.42
C PHE A 104 -1.66 2.08 -14.79
N HIS A 105 -2.91 1.68 -14.91
CA HIS A 105 -3.52 1.35 -16.19
C HIS A 105 -3.95 2.63 -16.88
N LEU A 106 -3.32 2.95 -18.02
CA LEU A 106 -3.60 4.15 -18.78
C LEU A 106 -4.91 4.00 -19.56
N ASP A 107 -5.70 5.05 -19.55
CA ASP A 107 -6.92 5.09 -20.34
C ASP A 107 -6.59 5.45 -21.79
N GLN A 108 -7.14 4.69 -22.73
CA GLN A 108 -6.87 4.80 -24.16
C GLN A 108 -7.98 5.62 -24.81
N GLN A 109 -7.93 6.94 -24.62
CA GLN A 109 -8.91 7.90 -25.15
C GLN A 109 -8.24 8.96 -26.00
N ASP A 110 -9.06 9.64 -26.82
CA ASP A 110 -8.62 10.80 -27.58
C ASP A 110 -8.03 11.88 -26.65
N GLY A 111 -6.93 12.48 -27.09
CA GLY A 111 -6.21 13.47 -26.29
C GLY A 111 -5.19 12.88 -25.31
N LYS A 112 -4.89 11.59 -25.38
CA LYS A 112 -3.76 10.96 -24.68
C LYS A 112 -2.44 11.61 -25.16
N ILE A 113 -1.58 11.96 -24.18
CA ILE A 113 -0.25 12.56 -24.42
C ILE A 113 0.84 11.63 -23.88
N PHE A 114 0.60 11.00 -22.75
CA PHE A 114 1.58 10.16 -22.05
C PHE A 114 1.32 8.66 -22.29
N PRO A 115 2.37 7.88 -22.53
CA PRO A 115 3.76 8.26 -22.86
C PRO A 115 3.93 8.70 -24.31
N ASP A 116 2.98 8.42 -25.16
CA ASP A 116 2.83 8.88 -26.54
C ASP A 116 1.33 9.01 -26.91
N THR A 117 1.05 9.49 -28.11
CA THR A 117 -0.31 9.72 -28.62
C THR A 117 -0.95 8.48 -29.24
N THR A 118 -0.22 7.35 -29.30
CA THR A 118 -0.71 6.11 -29.89
C THR A 118 -1.74 5.47 -28.97
N LEU A 119 -2.89 5.10 -29.52
CA LEU A 119 -3.90 4.34 -28.79
C LEU A 119 -3.64 2.84 -28.94
N ASN A 120 -3.54 2.14 -27.83
CA ASN A 120 -3.30 0.71 -27.72
C ASN A 120 -4.54 -0.01 -27.14
N ASP A 121 -4.64 -1.32 -27.30
CA ASP A 121 -5.73 -2.09 -26.68
C ASP A 121 -5.67 -2.01 -25.14
N ALA A 122 -4.45 -2.08 -24.58
CA ALA A 122 -4.19 -1.86 -23.17
C ALA A 122 -2.76 -1.37 -22.96
N GLU A 123 -2.59 -0.48 -21.99
CA GLU A 123 -1.32 0.13 -21.67
C GLU A 123 -1.22 0.34 -20.15
N ARG A 124 -0.04 0.08 -19.58
CA ARG A 124 0.17 0.14 -18.15
C ARG A 124 1.60 0.55 -17.82
N MET A 125 1.73 1.36 -16.77
CA MET A 125 3.01 1.66 -16.14
C MET A 125 3.12 0.88 -14.83
N ASP A 126 4.17 0.08 -14.70
CA ASP A 126 4.45 -0.75 -13.55
C ASP A 126 5.68 -0.22 -12.81
N TYR A 127 5.55 -0.04 -11.51
CA TYR A 127 6.64 0.39 -10.63
C TYR A 127 6.85 -0.65 -9.54
N GLY A 128 8.06 -1.19 -9.42
CA GLY A 128 8.51 -2.01 -8.30
C GLY A 128 9.53 -1.20 -7.49
N SER A 129 9.26 -1.01 -6.21
CA SER A 129 10.02 -0.11 -5.35
C SER A 129 10.49 -0.80 -4.08
N THR A 130 11.69 -0.45 -3.62
CA THR A 130 12.09 -0.66 -2.22
C THR A 130 11.77 0.62 -1.45
N THR A 131 11.14 0.48 -0.29
CA THR A 131 10.65 1.62 0.48
C THR A 131 11.22 1.64 1.89
N ILE A 132 11.53 2.83 2.36
CA ILE A 132 11.85 3.11 3.75
C ILE A 132 10.94 4.21 4.27
N SER A 133 10.32 3.99 5.43
CA SER A 133 9.39 4.96 6.01
C SER A 133 9.74 5.26 7.45
N PHE A 134 9.43 6.48 7.87
CA PHE A 134 9.46 6.91 9.26
C PHE A 134 8.10 7.48 9.64
N PHE A 135 7.61 7.10 10.82
CA PHE A 135 6.29 7.53 11.27
C PHE A 135 6.23 7.86 12.75
N ASN A 136 5.29 8.72 13.06
CA ASN A 136 4.86 9.07 14.40
C ASN A 136 3.49 8.43 14.63
N ARG A 137 3.33 7.67 15.70
CA ARG A 137 2.08 7.03 16.10
C ARG A 137 1.49 7.70 17.31
N PHE A 138 0.26 8.16 17.18
CA PHE A 138 -0.57 8.67 18.24
C PHE A 138 -1.59 7.61 18.64
N ASN A 139 -1.49 7.12 19.85
CA ASN A 139 -2.41 6.10 20.37
C ASN A 139 -3.62 6.79 20.99
N LEU A 140 -4.81 6.47 20.49
CA LEU A 140 -6.07 7.06 20.94
C LEU A 140 -6.64 6.35 22.16
N ASP A 141 -6.17 5.10 22.46
CA ASP A 141 -6.55 4.29 23.61
C ASP A 141 -5.36 4.14 24.57
N PRO A 142 -5.02 5.11 25.43
CA PRO A 142 -3.85 5.04 26.30
C PRO A 142 -3.90 3.91 27.33
N ASN A 143 -5.10 3.55 27.78
CA ASN A 143 -5.35 2.52 28.82
C ASN A 143 -5.62 1.12 28.25
N ARG A 144 -5.26 0.86 26.99
CA ARG A 144 -5.58 -0.38 26.27
C ARG A 144 -4.89 -1.66 26.76
N GLY A 145 -4.07 -1.58 27.79
CA GLY A 145 -3.27 -2.72 28.26
C GLY A 145 -2.26 -3.17 27.19
N ASN A 146 -2.19 -4.47 26.93
CA ASN A 146 -1.24 -5.07 25.98
C ASN A 146 -1.82 -5.24 24.57
N PHE A 147 -2.88 -4.50 24.20
CA PHE A 147 -3.47 -4.51 22.85
C PHE A 147 -2.97 -3.34 22.01
N MET A 148 -3.09 -3.45 20.69
CA MET A 148 -2.70 -2.37 19.79
C MET A 148 -3.60 -1.13 19.96
N GLY A 149 -4.88 -1.31 20.24
CA GLY A 149 -5.85 -0.22 20.36
C GLY A 149 -6.07 0.51 19.03
N THR A 150 -6.70 1.68 19.12
CA THR A 150 -6.90 2.59 18.00
C THR A 150 -5.72 3.56 17.92
N PHE A 151 -5.23 3.82 16.71
CA PHE A 151 -4.06 4.68 16.51
C PHE A 151 -4.19 5.52 15.22
N LEU A 152 -3.46 6.62 15.22
CA LEU A 152 -3.19 7.45 14.05
C LEU A 152 -1.67 7.47 13.83
N ASP A 153 -1.23 7.09 12.63
CA ASP A 153 0.15 7.25 12.18
C ASP A 153 0.22 8.37 11.16
N LEU A 154 1.25 9.19 11.29
CA LEU A 154 1.64 10.20 10.30
C LEU A 154 3.11 10.00 9.97
N GLY A 155 3.45 9.94 8.68
CA GLY A 155 4.80 9.63 8.29
C GLY A 155 5.19 10.08 6.90
N VAL A 156 6.46 9.81 6.60
CA VAL A 156 7.08 10.03 5.29
C VAL A 156 7.67 8.71 4.81
N LYS A 157 7.61 8.48 3.50
CA LYS A 157 8.09 7.27 2.83
C LYS A 157 8.98 7.67 1.68
N GLY A 158 10.23 7.20 1.69
CA GLY A 158 11.14 7.25 0.54
C GLY A 158 10.99 5.98 -0.28
N CYS A 159 10.85 6.11 -1.59
CA CYS A 159 10.72 5.00 -2.53
C CYS A 159 11.90 5.04 -3.51
N TRP A 160 12.57 3.91 -3.64
CA TRP A 160 13.54 3.67 -4.69
C TRP A 160 12.93 2.72 -5.72
N ASP A 161 12.51 3.29 -6.87
CA ASP A 161 11.87 2.58 -7.97
C ASP A 161 12.96 2.00 -8.87
N TRP A 162 13.27 0.72 -8.69
CA TRP A 162 14.33 0.02 -9.43
C TRP A 162 13.78 -0.83 -10.58
N GLN A 163 12.50 -1.18 -10.54
CA GLN A 163 11.81 -1.97 -11.55
C GLN A 163 10.68 -1.14 -12.14
N ILE A 164 10.91 -0.58 -13.33
CA ILE A 164 9.92 0.27 -14.01
C ILE A 164 9.72 -0.27 -15.40
N TYR A 165 8.48 -0.62 -15.74
CA TYR A 165 8.08 -1.11 -17.04
C TYR A 165 6.93 -0.30 -17.61
N HIS A 166 7.02 -0.06 -18.91
CA HIS A 166 5.90 0.37 -19.73
C HIS A 166 5.42 -0.83 -20.53
N VAL A 167 4.23 -1.32 -20.21
CA VAL A 167 3.63 -2.53 -20.79
C VAL A 167 2.56 -2.12 -21.79
N ILE A 168 2.72 -2.54 -23.03
CA ILE A 168 1.79 -2.28 -24.13
C ILE A 168 1.22 -3.62 -24.61
N LYS A 169 -0.08 -3.66 -24.84
CA LYS A 169 -0.77 -4.84 -25.38
C LYS A 169 -1.62 -4.43 -26.57
N ASN A 170 -1.42 -5.13 -27.68
CA ASN A 170 -2.18 -4.93 -28.91
C ASN A 170 -2.62 -6.27 -29.50
N THR A 171 -3.76 -6.25 -30.17
CA THR A 171 -4.27 -7.40 -30.94
C THR A 171 -4.02 -7.11 -32.42
N LEU A 172 -3.26 -7.99 -33.09
CA LEU A 172 -2.98 -7.87 -34.50
C LEU A 172 -4.23 -8.25 -35.35
N PRO A 173 -4.26 -7.86 -36.63
CA PRO A 173 -5.39 -8.16 -37.53
C PRO A 173 -5.67 -9.67 -37.69
N ASP A 174 -4.68 -10.53 -37.45
CA ASP A 174 -4.80 -11.99 -37.46
C ASP A 174 -5.38 -12.57 -36.16
N GLY A 175 -5.73 -11.71 -35.18
CA GLY A 175 -6.24 -12.08 -33.85
C GLY A 175 -5.17 -12.48 -32.84
N SER A 176 -3.89 -12.49 -33.20
CA SER A 176 -2.80 -12.74 -32.25
C SER A 176 -2.60 -11.55 -31.31
N LYS A 177 -2.28 -11.83 -30.02
CA LYS A 177 -2.03 -10.81 -29.01
C LYS A 177 -0.54 -10.62 -28.79
N VAL A 178 -0.08 -9.41 -28.95
CA VAL A 178 1.32 -9.01 -28.71
C VAL A 178 1.38 -8.21 -27.42
N SER A 179 2.31 -8.57 -26.54
CA SER A 179 2.66 -7.78 -25.33
C SER A 179 4.11 -7.35 -25.47
N SER A 180 4.36 -6.06 -25.30
CA SER A 180 5.70 -5.48 -25.29
C SER A 180 5.96 -4.83 -23.94
N ASP A 181 7.04 -5.24 -23.28
CA ASP A 181 7.47 -4.69 -22.00
C ASP A 181 8.74 -3.86 -22.22
N ILE A 182 8.62 -2.55 -22.10
CA ILE A 182 9.71 -1.60 -22.33
C ILE A 182 10.28 -1.20 -20.98
N SER A 183 11.57 -1.44 -20.77
CA SER A 183 12.33 -1.05 -19.58
C SER A 183 13.32 0.07 -19.89
N ALA A 184 14.07 0.50 -18.86
CA ALA A 184 15.09 1.57 -18.98
C ALA A 184 14.52 2.89 -19.54
N LEU A 185 13.39 3.31 -19.00
CA LEU A 185 12.66 4.51 -19.43
C LEU A 185 13.42 5.78 -19.03
N PRO A 186 13.96 6.57 -19.98
CA PRO A 186 14.84 7.69 -19.67
C PRO A 186 14.13 8.87 -18.99
N TYR A 187 12.80 8.92 -19.13
CA TYR A 187 11.95 10.00 -18.65
C TYR A 187 11.45 9.82 -17.20
N VAL A 188 11.72 8.67 -16.55
CA VAL A 188 11.22 8.38 -15.21
C VAL A 188 12.25 8.74 -14.13
N ASN A 189 11.78 9.21 -12.99
CA ASN A 189 12.56 9.37 -11.77
C ASN A 189 12.55 8.08 -10.96
N HIS A 190 13.72 7.67 -10.48
CA HIS A 190 13.89 6.46 -9.67
C HIS A 190 13.75 6.70 -8.16
N LEU A 191 13.83 7.94 -7.71
CA LEU A 191 13.70 8.30 -6.30
C LEU A 191 12.46 9.15 -6.10
N ASN A 192 11.58 8.67 -5.26
CA ASN A 192 10.32 9.32 -4.94
C ASN A 192 10.13 9.46 -3.43
N CYS A 193 9.38 10.47 -3.05
CA CYS A 193 9.02 10.74 -1.65
C CYS A 193 7.51 10.89 -1.54
N GLU A 194 6.95 10.27 -0.52
CA GLU A 194 5.52 10.32 -0.20
C GLU A 194 5.32 10.71 1.27
N MET A 195 4.25 11.40 1.57
CA MET A 195 3.70 11.50 2.92
C MET A 195 2.52 10.54 3.04
N PHE A 196 2.31 10.02 4.24
CA PHE A 196 1.15 9.16 4.48
C PHE A 196 0.51 9.41 5.83
N ALA A 197 -0.78 9.12 5.89
CA ALA A 197 -1.56 9.03 7.11
C ALA A 197 -2.22 7.65 7.17
N ARG A 198 -2.33 7.08 8.39
CA ARG A 198 -2.91 5.77 8.62
C ARG A 198 -3.70 5.78 9.92
N VAL A 199 -4.94 5.33 9.85
CA VAL A 199 -5.79 5.12 11.02
C VAL A 199 -6.08 3.65 11.13
N GLY A 200 -5.82 3.05 12.28
CA GLY A 200 -6.00 1.63 12.46
C GLY A 200 -6.47 1.23 13.84
N ARG A 201 -7.00 0.02 13.92
CA ARG A 201 -7.36 -0.66 15.15
C ARG A 201 -6.93 -2.11 15.06
N SER A 202 -6.15 -2.57 16.07
CA SER A 202 -5.64 -3.94 16.11
C SER A 202 -4.78 -4.27 14.87
N HIS A 203 -5.20 -5.20 14.04
CA HIS A 203 -4.47 -5.68 12.87
C HIS A 203 -4.80 -4.92 11.58
N LEU A 204 -5.93 -4.22 11.54
CA LEU A 204 -6.42 -3.56 10.33
C LEU A 204 -6.24 -2.05 10.42
N SER A 205 -5.79 -1.44 9.34
CA SER A 205 -5.74 0.00 9.18
C SER A 205 -6.14 0.44 7.78
N LEU A 206 -6.70 1.64 7.70
CA LEU A 206 -6.89 2.38 6.47
C LEU A 206 -5.74 3.36 6.33
N TYR A 207 -5.23 3.52 5.12
CA TYR A 207 -4.18 4.48 4.85
C TYR A 207 -4.49 5.34 3.62
N ALA A 208 -3.88 6.50 3.59
CA ALA A 208 -3.77 7.34 2.40
C ALA A 208 -2.32 7.81 2.28
N SER A 209 -1.76 7.76 1.07
CA SER A 209 -0.43 8.28 0.75
C SER A 209 -0.51 9.31 -0.37
N TYR A 210 0.28 10.36 -0.23
CA TYR A 210 0.37 11.46 -1.19
C TYR A 210 1.82 11.61 -1.65
N ARG A 211 2.07 11.43 -2.95
CA ARG A 211 3.40 11.60 -3.54
C ARG A 211 3.76 13.08 -3.63
N LEU A 212 4.93 13.44 -3.07
CA LEU A 212 5.46 14.80 -3.03
C LEU A 212 6.33 15.12 -4.25
N THR A 213 6.92 14.10 -4.85
CA THR A 213 7.83 14.23 -5.99
C THR A 213 7.15 13.86 -7.30
N ASN A 214 7.71 14.33 -8.41
CA ASN A 214 7.23 13.97 -9.73
C ASN A 214 7.78 12.60 -10.14
N LEU A 215 6.93 11.75 -10.77
CA LEU A 215 7.36 10.48 -11.38
C LEU A 215 8.22 10.73 -12.63
N PHE A 216 7.92 11.80 -13.35
CA PHE A 216 8.60 12.10 -14.60
C PHE A 216 9.60 13.23 -14.44
N LYS A 217 10.70 13.13 -15.19
CA LYS A 217 11.70 14.19 -15.26
C LYS A 217 11.10 15.40 -15.99
N SER A 218 11.31 16.58 -15.44
CA SER A 218 10.75 17.84 -15.94
C SER A 218 11.13 18.13 -17.40
N LEU A 219 12.25 17.58 -17.88
CA LEU A 219 12.72 17.73 -19.27
C LEU A 219 11.70 17.23 -20.32
N TYR A 220 10.91 16.23 -19.97
CA TYR A 220 9.96 15.59 -20.91
C TYR A 220 8.57 16.23 -20.89
N ALA A 221 8.29 17.10 -19.93
CA ALA A 221 7.02 17.83 -19.76
C ALA A 221 5.77 16.93 -19.81
N PHE A 222 5.88 15.66 -19.43
CA PHE A 222 4.74 14.74 -19.38
C PHE A 222 3.75 15.14 -18.25
N PRO A 223 2.44 14.97 -18.49
CA PRO A 223 1.46 15.12 -17.42
C PRO A 223 1.65 14.03 -16.38
N GLU A 224 1.69 14.44 -15.09
CA GLU A 224 1.90 13.52 -13.96
C GLU A 224 0.72 12.57 -13.76
N LEU A 225 1.04 11.33 -13.41
CA LEU A 225 0.06 10.34 -12.95
C LEU A 225 -0.48 10.74 -11.57
N PRO A 226 -1.69 10.30 -11.20
CA PRO A 226 -2.30 10.65 -9.92
C PRO A 226 -1.38 10.42 -8.73
N VAL A 227 -1.41 11.35 -7.80
CA VAL A 227 -0.46 11.40 -6.66
C VAL A 227 -1.00 10.79 -5.39
N LEU A 228 -2.32 10.61 -5.28
CA LEU A 228 -2.99 10.10 -4.08
C LEU A 228 -3.35 8.63 -4.24
N MET A 229 -2.93 7.82 -3.28
CA MET A 229 -3.34 6.43 -3.11
C MET A 229 -4.12 6.30 -1.81
N ALA A 230 -5.10 5.41 -1.76
CA ALA A 230 -5.83 5.07 -0.54
C ALA A 230 -6.14 3.58 -0.51
N GLY A 231 -6.08 2.97 0.66
CA GLY A 231 -6.26 1.54 0.81
C GLY A 231 -6.32 1.07 2.24
N PHE A 232 -6.12 -0.22 2.40
CA PHE A 232 -6.08 -0.88 3.69
C PHE A 232 -4.77 -1.63 3.89
N GLU A 233 -4.42 -1.81 5.15
CA GLU A 233 -3.22 -2.52 5.55
C GLU A 233 -3.58 -3.54 6.63
N LEU A 234 -2.99 -4.73 6.54
CA LEU A 234 -3.10 -5.81 7.51
C LEU A 234 -1.73 -6.00 8.20
N ALA A 235 -1.71 -5.86 9.51
CA ALA A 235 -0.53 -6.10 10.33
C ALA A 235 -0.57 -7.50 10.94
N ILE A 236 0.51 -8.27 10.80
CA ILE A 236 0.65 -9.62 11.36
C ILE A 236 1.62 -9.55 12.53
N PHE A 237 1.08 -9.71 13.74
CA PHE A 237 1.85 -9.78 14.98
C PHE A 237 2.14 -11.23 15.35
N ARG A 238 3.35 -11.49 15.78
CA ARG A 238 3.68 -12.75 16.45
C ARG A 238 3.12 -12.66 17.87
N GLN A 239 2.19 -13.52 18.18
CA GLN A 239 1.64 -13.67 19.55
C GLN A 239 2.64 -14.32 20.49
#